data_e3f461eeaf19ab2b3569db8d2d7054ed
#
_entry.id   e3f461eeaf19ab2b3569db8d2d7054ed
#
_cell.length_a   1.000
_cell.length_b   1.000
_cell.length_c   1.000
_cell.angle_alpha   90.00
_cell.angle_beta   90.00
_cell.angle_gamma   90.00
#
_symmetry.space_group_name_H-M   'P 1'
#
loop_
_entity.id
_entity.type
_entity.pdbx_description
1 polymer ?
#
loop_
_entity_poly.entity_id
_entity_poly.type
_entity_poly.pdbx_seq_one_letter_code
_entity_poly.pdbx_strand_id
1 'polypeptide(L)'
;MLYAGTFSKMLYPGIRLAYLVVPQEQVATFERVGRALFAAAAPAMTQAILAQFMSDGHFARHIQRMRRLYSERRAQTMAALERGLQGCVRVEPSPGGMHLVLRLPSEASDRRLAEQLLQEGMAVQPLSPWWVGAPQGPAILASFTNCPQPEQAERLGELVRLACQGRH
;
A
#
# COMPACT_ATOMS: atom_id res chain seq x y z
N MET A 1 22.46 -12.65 -0.48
CA MET A 1 21.32 -11.74 -0.26
C MET A 1 20.06 -12.45 -0.72
N LEU A 2 18.95 -12.36 0.01
CA LEU A 2 17.64 -12.86 -0.40
C LEU A 2 16.78 -11.70 -0.87
N TYR A 3 16.07 -11.86 -1.99
CA TYR A 3 15.12 -10.86 -2.49
C TYR A 3 13.76 -11.51 -2.72
N ALA A 4 12.71 -10.95 -2.14
CA ALA A 4 11.34 -11.40 -2.30
C ALA A 4 10.52 -10.36 -3.08
N GLY A 5 9.74 -10.82 -4.04
CA GLY A 5 8.85 -9.98 -4.81
C GLY A 5 7.47 -10.61 -4.99
N THR A 6 6.46 -9.79 -5.27
CA THR A 6 5.10 -10.26 -5.52
C THR A 6 4.51 -9.63 -6.77
N PHE A 7 3.77 -10.40 -7.53
CA PHE A 7 3.00 -9.93 -8.67
C PHE A 7 1.61 -9.40 -8.28
N SER A 8 1.15 -9.71 -7.06
CA SER A 8 -0.16 -9.30 -6.57
C SER A 8 -0.37 -7.79 -6.49
N LYS A 9 0.71 -7.02 -6.28
CA LYS A 9 0.65 -5.55 -6.24
C LYS A 9 0.94 -4.91 -7.60
N MET A 10 1.67 -5.62 -8.46
CA MET A 10 2.07 -5.11 -9.78
C MET A 10 1.03 -5.42 -10.87
N LEU A 11 0.28 -6.51 -10.74
CA LEU A 11 -0.77 -6.93 -11.68
C LEU A 11 -2.14 -6.81 -11.01
N TYR A 12 -2.54 -7.83 -10.25
CA TYR A 12 -3.78 -7.82 -9.48
C TYR A 12 -3.70 -8.80 -8.30
N PRO A 13 -4.41 -8.53 -7.18
CA PRO A 13 -4.28 -9.34 -5.96
C PRO A 13 -4.64 -10.83 -6.14
N GLY A 14 -5.59 -11.13 -7.03
CA GLY A 14 -6.06 -12.48 -7.28
C GLY A 14 -5.04 -13.41 -7.97
N ILE A 15 -3.97 -12.89 -8.56
CA ILE A 15 -2.94 -13.73 -9.18
C ILE A 15 -2.22 -14.61 -8.17
N ARG A 16 -2.13 -14.19 -6.90
CA ARG A 16 -1.54 -14.94 -5.79
C ARG A 16 -0.18 -15.55 -6.09
N LEU A 17 0.65 -14.84 -6.85
CA LEU A 17 1.98 -15.29 -7.26
C LEU A 17 3.06 -14.36 -6.70
N ALA A 18 4.08 -14.98 -6.13
CA ALA A 18 5.27 -14.30 -5.61
C ALA A 18 6.53 -15.07 -6.06
N TYR A 19 7.67 -14.44 -5.95
CA TYR A 19 8.95 -15.07 -6.25
C TYR A 19 9.99 -14.75 -5.19
N LEU A 20 10.95 -15.64 -5.06
CA LEU A 20 12.11 -15.47 -4.19
C LEU A 20 13.38 -15.66 -5.03
N VAL A 21 14.25 -14.67 -5.01
CA VAL A 21 15.60 -14.77 -5.59
C VAL A 21 16.56 -15.14 -4.47
N VAL A 22 17.18 -16.28 -4.60
CA VAL A 22 18.09 -16.84 -3.60
C VAL A 22 19.48 -17.10 -4.24
N PRO A 23 20.57 -17.11 -3.45
CA PRO A 23 21.87 -17.58 -3.94
C PRO A 23 21.77 -18.99 -4.51
N GLN A 24 22.53 -19.28 -5.57
CA GLN A 24 22.44 -20.54 -6.29
C GLN A 24 22.67 -21.77 -5.38
N GLU A 25 23.58 -21.66 -4.44
CA GLU A 25 23.88 -22.70 -3.45
C GLU A 25 22.73 -23.00 -2.46
N GLN A 26 21.76 -22.10 -2.36
CA GLN A 26 20.60 -22.25 -1.47
C GLN A 26 19.32 -22.73 -2.20
N VAL A 27 19.30 -22.73 -3.52
CA VAL A 27 18.11 -23.06 -4.33
C VAL A 27 17.52 -24.40 -3.93
N ALA A 28 18.33 -25.46 -3.87
CA ALA A 28 17.87 -26.80 -3.50
C ALA A 28 17.26 -26.87 -2.09
N THR A 29 17.80 -26.09 -1.14
CA THR A 29 17.26 -26.01 0.22
C THR A 29 15.90 -25.33 0.23
N PHE A 30 15.78 -24.17 -0.44
CA PHE A 30 14.51 -23.43 -0.53
C PHE A 30 13.43 -24.23 -1.28
N GLU A 31 13.77 -24.95 -2.35
CA GLU A 31 12.85 -25.84 -3.04
C GLU A 31 12.32 -26.96 -2.16
N ARG A 32 13.23 -27.63 -1.41
CA ARG A 32 12.85 -28.72 -0.50
C ARG A 32 11.91 -28.21 0.59
N VAL A 33 12.26 -27.09 1.25
CA VAL A 33 11.43 -26.49 2.28
C VAL A 33 10.11 -26.00 1.71
N GLY A 34 10.13 -25.36 0.54
CA GLY A 34 8.94 -24.89 -0.14
C GLY A 34 7.96 -26.03 -0.45
N ARG A 35 8.44 -27.16 -0.96
CA ARG A 35 7.60 -28.34 -1.21
C ARG A 35 7.01 -28.94 0.08
N ALA A 36 7.77 -28.91 1.19
CA ALA A 36 7.31 -29.44 2.47
C ALA A 36 6.26 -28.53 3.16
N LEU A 37 6.43 -27.22 3.07
CA LEU A 37 5.56 -26.26 3.76
C LEU A 37 4.33 -25.85 2.92
N PHE A 38 4.50 -25.75 1.62
CA PHE A 38 3.45 -25.33 0.69
C PHE A 38 3.10 -26.54 -0.20
N ALA A 39 2.29 -27.45 0.32
CA ALA A 39 1.87 -28.68 -0.35
C ALA A 39 1.24 -28.47 -1.76
N ALA A 40 0.89 -27.23 -2.12
CA ALA A 40 0.54 -26.80 -3.47
C ALA A 40 1.57 -25.77 -3.95
N ALA A 41 2.42 -26.15 -4.88
CA ALA A 41 3.18 -25.20 -5.69
C ALA A 41 2.22 -24.19 -6.32
N ALA A 42 2.70 -22.95 -6.56
CA ALA A 42 1.92 -21.97 -7.33
C ALA A 42 1.43 -22.64 -8.65
N PRO A 43 0.15 -22.45 -9.04
CA PRO A 43 -0.42 -23.18 -10.17
C PRO A 43 0.44 -23.03 -11.43
N ALA A 44 0.85 -24.13 -12.03
CA ALA A 44 1.74 -24.15 -13.19
C ALA A 44 1.17 -23.31 -14.35
N MET A 45 -0.14 -23.36 -14.54
CA MET A 45 -0.83 -22.56 -15.57
C MET A 45 -0.65 -21.06 -15.34
N THR A 46 -0.81 -20.58 -14.10
CA THR A 46 -0.63 -19.15 -13.77
C THR A 46 0.81 -18.71 -14.01
N GLN A 47 1.78 -19.56 -13.69
CA GLN A 47 3.21 -19.30 -13.97
C GLN A 47 3.48 -19.24 -15.48
N ALA A 48 2.93 -20.17 -16.26
CA ALA A 48 3.10 -20.19 -17.72
C ALA A 48 2.49 -18.94 -18.38
N ILE A 49 1.27 -18.56 -17.98
CA ILE A 49 0.61 -17.34 -18.47
C ILE A 49 1.47 -16.10 -18.15
N LEU A 50 1.96 -15.99 -16.92
CA LEU A 50 2.82 -14.86 -16.54
C LEU A 50 4.14 -14.85 -17.33
N ALA A 51 4.76 -16.02 -17.51
CA ALA A 51 5.99 -16.14 -18.31
C ALA A 51 5.76 -15.66 -19.76
N GLN A 52 4.68 -16.08 -20.40
CA GLN A 52 4.31 -15.63 -21.73
C GLN A 52 4.06 -14.11 -21.78
N PHE A 53 3.30 -13.59 -20.80
CA PHE A 53 3.03 -12.16 -20.67
C PHE A 53 4.30 -11.31 -20.51
N MET A 54 5.31 -11.85 -19.82
CA MET A 54 6.64 -11.22 -19.70
C MET A 54 7.43 -11.31 -21.01
N SER A 55 7.47 -12.48 -21.64
CA SER A 55 8.22 -12.72 -22.87
C SER A 55 7.73 -11.86 -24.04
N ASP A 56 6.42 -11.62 -24.14
CA ASP A 56 5.79 -10.76 -25.14
C ASP A 56 5.98 -9.26 -24.85
N GLY A 57 6.65 -8.91 -23.75
CA GLY A 57 6.90 -7.53 -23.35
C GLY A 57 5.67 -6.80 -22.79
N HIS A 58 4.54 -7.50 -22.62
CA HIS A 58 3.31 -6.91 -22.08
C HIS A 58 3.49 -6.47 -20.63
N PHE A 59 4.22 -7.24 -19.82
CA PHE A 59 4.51 -6.90 -18.44
C PHE A 59 5.27 -5.58 -18.31
N ALA A 60 6.33 -5.38 -19.10
CA ALA A 60 7.12 -4.15 -19.08
C ALA A 60 6.27 -2.92 -19.44
N ARG A 61 5.45 -3.02 -20.50
CA ARG A 61 4.52 -1.96 -20.92
C ARG A 61 3.46 -1.67 -19.83
N HIS A 62 2.95 -2.71 -19.20
CA HIS A 62 2.00 -2.57 -18.07
C HIS A 62 2.63 -1.79 -16.91
N ILE A 63 3.83 -2.18 -16.47
CA ILE A 63 4.54 -1.50 -15.36
C ILE A 63 4.79 -0.03 -15.67
N GLN A 64 5.24 0.30 -16.88
CA GLN A 64 5.46 1.70 -17.30
C GLN A 64 4.16 2.51 -17.25
N ARG A 65 3.06 1.95 -17.76
CA ARG A 65 1.73 2.59 -17.70
C ARG A 65 1.27 2.81 -16.26
N MET A 66 1.41 1.80 -15.40
CA MET A 66 0.98 1.89 -14.00
C MET A 66 1.80 2.88 -13.19
N ARG A 67 3.12 2.96 -13.43
CA ARG A 67 3.98 3.97 -12.79
C ARG A 67 3.50 5.40 -13.08
N ARG A 68 3.19 5.70 -14.35
CA ARG A 68 2.67 7.02 -14.74
C ARG A 68 1.32 7.29 -14.09
N LEU A 69 0.37 6.36 -14.23
CA LEU A 69 -0.97 6.48 -13.64
C LEU A 69 -0.91 6.70 -12.12
N TYR A 70 -0.10 5.93 -11.41
CA TYR A 70 0.00 6.07 -9.96
C TYR A 70 0.73 7.34 -9.53
N SER A 71 1.69 7.82 -10.31
CA SER A 71 2.32 9.12 -10.08
C SER A 71 1.31 10.26 -10.19
N GLU A 72 0.49 10.25 -11.23
CA GLU A 72 -0.57 11.24 -11.45
C GLU A 72 -1.64 11.18 -10.33
N ARG A 73 -2.14 10.00 -10.02
CA ARG A 73 -3.12 9.81 -8.93
C ARG A 73 -2.57 10.26 -7.58
N ARG A 74 -1.33 9.91 -7.28
CA ARG A 74 -0.68 10.33 -6.04
C ARG A 74 -0.61 11.85 -5.93
N ALA A 75 -0.18 12.54 -6.98
CA ALA A 75 -0.11 14.00 -6.99
C ALA A 75 -1.49 14.64 -6.78
N GLN A 76 -2.52 14.15 -7.47
CA GLN A 76 -3.89 14.64 -7.34
C GLN A 76 -4.45 14.38 -5.92
N THR A 77 -4.25 13.18 -5.38
CA THR A 77 -4.69 12.82 -4.04
C THR A 77 -3.99 13.66 -2.97
N MET A 78 -2.68 13.87 -3.10
CA MET A 78 -1.92 14.72 -2.17
C MET A 78 -2.44 16.15 -2.18
N ALA A 79 -2.61 16.76 -3.35
CA ALA A 79 -3.11 18.12 -3.47
C ALA A 79 -4.52 18.28 -2.87
N ALA A 80 -5.39 17.27 -3.08
CA ALA A 80 -6.74 17.27 -2.51
C ALA A 80 -6.73 17.09 -0.98
N LEU A 81 -5.92 16.16 -0.47
CA LEU A 81 -5.71 15.98 0.97
C LEU A 81 -5.20 17.26 1.65
N GLU A 82 -4.21 17.93 1.05
CA GLU A 82 -3.65 19.16 1.59
C GLU A 82 -4.69 20.27 1.70
N ARG A 83 -5.61 20.39 0.72
CA ARG A 83 -6.75 21.32 0.80
C ARG A 83 -7.66 21.00 1.98
N GLY A 84 -8.03 19.74 2.17
CA GLY A 84 -8.89 19.32 3.29
C GLY A 84 -8.21 19.43 4.65
N LEU A 85 -6.93 19.09 4.74
CA LEU A 85 -6.14 19.13 5.98
C LEU A 85 -5.82 20.55 6.46
N GLN A 86 -5.71 21.52 5.57
CA GLN A 86 -5.38 22.92 5.88
C GLN A 86 -4.15 23.07 6.79
N GLY A 87 -3.15 22.22 6.62
CA GLY A 87 -1.89 22.25 7.37
C GLY A 87 -1.93 21.69 8.79
N CYS A 88 -3.07 21.17 9.28
CA CYS A 88 -3.17 20.63 10.64
C CYS A 88 -2.49 19.26 10.82
N VAL A 89 -2.26 18.54 9.74
CA VAL A 89 -1.64 17.20 9.72
C VAL A 89 -0.60 17.14 8.62
N ARG A 90 0.55 16.53 8.91
CA ARG A 90 1.63 16.36 7.95
C ARG A 90 1.44 15.07 7.14
N VAL A 91 1.41 15.19 5.82
CA VAL A 91 1.56 14.05 4.91
C VAL A 91 3.04 13.76 4.72
N GLU A 92 3.50 12.54 5.05
CA GLU A 92 4.90 12.18 4.88
C GLU A 92 5.28 12.05 3.40
N PRO A 93 6.42 12.62 2.99
CA PRO A 93 6.96 12.36 1.68
C PRO A 93 7.39 10.89 1.58
N SER A 94 6.88 10.18 0.59
CA SER A 94 7.32 8.81 0.28
C SER A 94 7.72 8.74 -1.19
N PRO A 95 8.90 8.21 -1.52
CA PRO A 95 9.37 8.12 -2.91
C PRO A 95 8.61 7.06 -3.74
N GLY A 96 7.78 6.25 -3.11
CA GLY A 96 7.07 5.17 -3.78
C GLY A 96 5.96 4.56 -2.94
N GLY A 97 5.48 3.39 -3.36
CA GLY A 97 4.39 2.69 -2.72
C GLY A 97 3.01 3.09 -3.24
N MET A 98 1.97 2.59 -2.59
CA MET A 98 0.56 2.77 -2.96
C MET A 98 -0.23 3.53 -1.88
N HIS A 99 0.47 4.03 -0.87
CA HIS A 99 -0.13 4.62 0.32
C HIS A 99 0.53 5.96 0.65
N LEU A 100 -0.20 6.79 1.36
CA LEU A 100 0.25 8.02 2.00
C LEU A 100 0.17 7.83 3.50
N VAL A 101 1.16 8.32 4.23
CA VAL A 101 1.19 8.33 5.69
C VAL A 101 0.83 9.73 6.17
N LEU A 102 -0.21 9.83 6.98
CA LEU A 102 -0.62 11.08 7.64
C LEU A 102 -0.19 11.00 9.10
N ARG A 103 0.76 11.85 9.51
CA ARG A 103 1.22 11.96 10.90
C ARG A 103 0.27 12.82 11.69
N LEU A 104 -0.35 12.22 12.70
CA LEU A 104 -1.29 12.89 13.59
C LEU A 104 -0.56 13.61 14.73
N PRO A 105 -1.20 14.59 15.41
CA PRO A 105 -0.72 15.14 16.66
C PRO A 105 -0.47 14.05 17.70
N SER A 106 0.49 14.25 18.60
CA SER A 106 0.95 13.25 19.57
C SER A 106 -0.16 12.73 20.52
N GLU A 107 -1.13 13.58 20.80
CA GLU A 107 -2.29 13.29 21.65
C GLU A 107 -3.44 12.57 20.95
N ALA A 108 -3.39 12.45 19.63
CA ALA A 108 -4.42 11.79 18.85
C ALA A 108 -4.33 10.26 18.95
N SER A 109 -5.47 9.60 18.84
CA SER A 109 -5.55 8.14 18.69
C SER A 109 -5.82 7.79 17.22
N ASP A 110 -4.84 7.20 16.55
CA ASP A 110 -4.98 6.74 15.18
C ASP A 110 -6.01 5.62 15.02
N ARG A 111 -6.17 4.77 16.06
CA ARG A 111 -7.19 3.70 16.08
C ARG A 111 -8.58 4.28 16.11
N ARG A 112 -8.84 5.20 17.07
CA ARG A 112 -10.15 5.86 17.20
C ARG A 112 -10.50 6.65 15.93
N LEU A 113 -9.53 7.36 15.38
CA LEU A 113 -9.71 8.08 14.13
C LEU A 113 -10.05 7.14 12.97
N ALA A 114 -9.37 6.01 12.84
CA ALA A 114 -9.66 5.03 11.80
C ALA A 114 -11.07 4.45 11.91
N GLU A 115 -11.54 4.19 13.14
CA GLU A 115 -12.93 3.74 13.41
C GLU A 115 -13.95 4.81 13.01
N GLN A 116 -13.73 6.07 13.37
CA GLN A 116 -14.60 7.19 12.99
C GLN A 116 -14.65 7.37 11.45
N LEU A 117 -13.49 7.35 10.79
CA LEU A 117 -13.42 7.46 9.36
C LEU A 117 -14.12 6.29 8.63
N LEU A 118 -14.06 5.10 9.21
CA LEU A 118 -14.76 3.94 8.65
C LEU A 118 -16.29 4.12 8.71
N GLN A 119 -16.83 4.73 9.75
CA GLN A 119 -18.25 5.07 9.84
C GLN A 119 -18.70 6.08 8.77
N GLU A 120 -17.77 6.95 8.35
CA GLU A 120 -17.96 7.89 7.25
C GLU A 120 -17.67 7.26 5.85
N GLY A 121 -17.47 5.94 5.78
CA GLY A 121 -17.16 5.21 4.54
C GLY A 121 -15.71 5.34 4.08
N MET A 122 -14.82 5.88 4.91
CA MET A 122 -13.40 6.09 4.61
C MET A 122 -12.53 5.04 5.30
N ALA A 123 -12.11 4.01 4.57
CA ALA A 123 -11.24 2.97 5.12
C ALA A 123 -9.77 3.41 5.11
N VAL A 124 -9.21 3.64 6.29
CA VAL A 124 -7.78 3.89 6.53
C VAL A 124 -7.24 2.88 7.55
N GLN A 125 -5.92 2.71 7.60
CA GLN A 125 -5.31 1.81 8.57
C GLN A 125 -4.53 2.60 9.63
N PRO A 126 -4.76 2.37 10.93
CA PRO A 126 -3.93 2.94 11.98
C PRO A 126 -2.56 2.26 11.96
N LEU A 127 -1.47 3.03 12.17
CA LEU A 127 -0.12 2.49 12.18
C LEU A 127 0.36 2.04 13.56
N SER A 128 -0.21 2.57 14.64
CA SER A 128 0.21 2.21 16.01
C SER A 128 0.18 0.71 16.31
N PRO A 129 -0.75 -0.12 15.76
CA PRO A 129 -0.74 -1.57 15.98
C PRO A 129 0.45 -2.31 15.34
N TRP A 130 1.13 -1.68 14.39
CA TRP A 130 2.18 -2.31 13.60
C TRP A 130 3.59 -2.02 14.11
N TRP A 131 3.70 -1.25 15.19
CA TRP A 131 4.99 -0.82 15.72
C TRP A 131 5.66 -1.90 16.52
N VAL A 132 6.91 -2.14 16.18
CA VAL A 132 7.82 -2.99 16.94
C VAL A 132 8.90 -2.09 17.53
N GLY A 133 9.04 -2.10 18.86
CA GLY A 133 9.98 -1.23 19.58
C GLY A 133 9.36 0.10 20.01
N ALA A 134 10.16 1.16 20.01
CA ALA A 134 9.72 2.47 20.51
C ALA A 134 8.61 3.07 19.65
N PRO A 135 7.54 3.63 20.24
CA PRO A 135 6.47 4.29 19.51
C PRO A 135 6.97 5.50 18.71
N GLN A 136 6.56 5.64 17.42
CA GLN A 136 6.95 6.76 16.55
C GLN A 136 5.85 7.83 16.39
N GLY A 137 4.80 7.88 17.25
CA GLY A 137 3.64 8.77 17.25
C GLY A 137 2.48 8.22 16.40
N PRO A 138 1.27 8.68 16.63
CA PRO A 138 0.10 8.18 15.92
C PRO A 138 0.13 8.57 14.45
N ALA A 139 -0.29 7.65 13.59
CA ALA A 139 -0.38 7.89 12.16
C ALA A 139 -1.43 6.98 11.51
N ILE A 140 -1.97 7.43 10.38
CA ILE A 140 -2.85 6.62 9.54
C ILE A 140 -2.25 6.43 8.15
N LEU A 141 -2.53 5.27 7.56
CA LEU A 141 -2.15 4.89 6.22
C LEU A 141 -3.37 4.97 5.31
N ALA A 142 -3.34 5.85 4.33
CA ALA A 142 -4.38 6.03 3.32
C ALA A 142 -3.90 5.55 1.95
N SER A 143 -4.72 4.75 1.25
CA SER A 143 -4.40 4.29 -0.10
C SER A 143 -4.87 5.30 -1.15
N PHE A 144 -3.96 5.83 -1.95
CA PHE A 144 -4.32 6.70 -3.08
C PHE A 144 -4.77 5.91 -4.32
N THR A 145 -4.54 4.61 -4.36
CA THR A 145 -4.98 3.78 -5.49
C THR A 145 -6.47 3.50 -5.46
N ASN A 146 -7.09 3.57 -4.27
CA ASN A 146 -8.51 3.35 -4.04
C ASN A 146 -9.30 4.67 -3.93
N CYS A 147 -8.65 5.81 -4.16
CA CYS A 147 -9.27 7.13 -4.12
C CYS A 147 -9.32 7.69 -5.57
N PRO A 148 -10.27 7.25 -6.39
CA PRO A 148 -10.31 7.61 -7.81
C PRO A 148 -10.72 9.07 -8.06
N GLN A 149 -11.33 9.72 -7.08
CA GLN A 149 -11.85 11.09 -7.18
C GLN A 149 -11.15 12.00 -6.16
N PRO A 150 -10.63 13.16 -6.59
CA PRO A 150 -9.99 14.13 -5.69
C PRO A 150 -10.88 14.59 -4.54
N GLU A 151 -12.20 14.67 -4.76
CA GLU A 151 -13.20 15.09 -3.77
C GLU A 151 -13.22 14.14 -2.54
N GLN A 152 -13.03 12.84 -2.76
CA GLN A 152 -12.94 11.89 -1.67
C GLN A 152 -11.69 12.09 -0.81
N ALA A 153 -10.56 12.45 -1.44
CA ALA A 153 -9.33 12.75 -0.73
C ALA A 153 -9.44 14.06 0.06
N GLU A 154 -10.08 15.08 -0.50
CA GLU A 154 -10.35 16.35 0.18
C GLU A 154 -11.28 16.13 1.38
N ARG A 155 -12.36 15.35 1.21
CA ARG A 155 -13.26 14.96 2.31
C ARG A 155 -12.54 14.19 3.40
N LEU A 156 -11.65 13.26 3.05
CA LEU A 156 -10.81 12.57 4.03
C LEU A 156 -9.96 13.56 4.82
N GLY A 157 -9.34 14.53 4.17
CA GLY A 157 -8.57 15.58 4.81
C GLY A 157 -9.40 16.42 5.77
N GLU A 158 -10.61 16.82 5.39
CA GLU A 158 -11.54 17.56 6.25
C GLU A 158 -11.92 16.78 7.50
N LEU A 159 -12.28 15.50 7.36
CA LEU A 159 -12.65 14.65 8.49
C LEU A 159 -11.48 14.45 9.47
N VAL A 160 -10.28 14.22 8.94
CA VAL A 160 -9.05 14.13 9.77
C VAL A 160 -8.82 15.44 10.51
N ARG A 161 -8.93 16.58 9.83
CA ARG A 161 -8.76 17.91 10.45
C ARG A 161 -9.75 18.14 11.57
N LEU A 162 -11.05 17.86 11.34
CA LEU A 162 -12.11 18.04 12.34
C LEU A 162 -11.86 17.17 13.59
N ALA A 163 -11.49 15.92 13.38
CA ALA A 163 -11.16 15.02 14.48
C ALA A 163 -9.94 15.49 15.30
N CYS A 164 -8.89 15.98 14.62
CA CYS A 164 -7.69 16.49 15.31
C CYS A 164 -7.92 17.83 16.03
N GLN A 165 -8.93 18.60 15.65
CA GLN A 165 -9.26 19.87 16.32
C GLN A 165 -10.20 19.71 17.52
N GLY A 166 -10.57 18.47 17.89
CA GLY A 166 -11.45 18.20 19.03
C GLY A 166 -12.89 18.72 18.88
N ARG A 167 -13.30 18.99 17.66
CA ARG A 167 -14.67 19.39 17.35
C ARG A 167 -15.52 18.14 17.13
N HIS A 168 -16.06 17.63 18.21
CA HIS A 168 -17.14 16.64 18.23
C HIS A 168 -18.48 17.32 18.30
#